data_af84c146a842892e4ed1cdec60a7a954
#
_entry.id   af84c146a842892e4ed1cdec60a7a954
#
_cell.length_a   1.000
_cell.length_b   1.000
_cell.length_c   1.000
_cell.angle_alpha   90.00
_cell.angle_beta   90.00
_cell.angle_gamma   90.00
#
_symmetry.space_group_name_H-M   'P 1'
#
loop_
_entity.id
_entity.type
_entity.pdbx_description
1 polymer ?
#
loop_
_entity_poly.entity_id
_entity_poly.type
_entity_poly.pdbx_seq_one_letter_code
_entity_poly.pdbx_strand_id
1 'polypeptide(L)'
;ECSRGGEAVSKRKWQALCLLGVMAVLLVSSAAAGEAVRRGLSLCARSVVPALFPFFVVSGLFTSLGFAEGMGRRLFRVSGAGASAFFLGFLGGYPVGGRTVGQLYREGRISCGEAERLLSFCNNAGPSFILGVVGLGCFQSLTAGWALYLIHAVSAVLVGVLLRGKSRPKPALFPPQRLPEKILPAFIRSVQDSALAMLRVCGFVVFALVVQALVTEWTGVSHPAALGFIELTGGVMRLGSGRTDFV
;
A
#
# COMPACT_ATOMS: atom_id res chain seq x y z
N GLU A 1 -9.80 -40.57 1.34
CA GLU A 1 -10.23 -39.52 0.38
C GLU A 1 -11.63 -38.94 0.69
N CYS A 2 -12.52 -39.67 1.40
CA CYS A 2 -13.89 -39.24 1.71
C CYS A 2 -13.98 -38.13 2.79
N SER A 3 -13.00 -37.99 3.67
CA SER A 3 -13.06 -37.00 4.79
C SER A 3 -12.72 -35.56 4.33
N ARG A 4 -11.87 -35.39 3.31
CA ARG A 4 -11.48 -34.06 2.80
C ARG A 4 -12.63 -33.33 2.06
N GLY A 5 -13.57 -34.04 1.46
CA GLY A 5 -14.71 -33.46 0.78
C GLY A 5 -15.73 -32.83 1.72
N GLY A 6 -15.97 -33.43 2.88
CA GLY A 6 -16.91 -32.91 3.88
C GLY A 6 -16.44 -31.59 4.54
N GLU A 7 -15.15 -31.47 4.87
CA GLU A 7 -14.58 -30.25 5.43
C GLU A 7 -14.58 -29.08 4.43
N ALA A 8 -14.30 -29.35 3.16
CA ALA A 8 -14.33 -28.32 2.11
C ALA A 8 -15.75 -27.78 1.87
N VAL A 9 -16.77 -28.65 1.88
CA VAL A 9 -18.17 -28.26 1.73
C VAL A 9 -18.65 -27.49 2.97
N SER A 10 -18.24 -27.90 4.19
CA SER A 10 -18.56 -27.17 5.42
C SER A 10 -17.93 -25.76 5.41
N LYS A 11 -16.66 -25.63 5.06
CA LYS A 11 -15.98 -24.32 4.96
C LYS A 11 -16.66 -23.39 3.94
N ARG A 12 -17.08 -23.90 2.77
CA ARG A 12 -17.80 -23.10 1.78
C ARG A 12 -19.18 -22.62 2.29
N LYS A 13 -19.91 -23.46 3.02
CA LYS A 13 -21.19 -23.06 3.64
C LYS A 13 -21.01 -21.96 4.68
N TRP A 14 -19.99 -22.07 5.55
CA TRP A 14 -19.65 -21.03 6.52
C TRP A 14 -19.24 -19.72 5.84
N GLN A 15 -18.45 -19.78 4.79
CA GLN A 15 -18.07 -18.58 4.00
C GLN A 15 -19.31 -17.91 3.38
N ALA A 16 -20.21 -18.70 2.80
CA ALA A 16 -21.46 -18.17 2.22
C ALA A 16 -22.35 -17.53 3.29
N LEU A 17 -22.47 -18.16 4.47
CA LEU A 17 -23.26 -17.61 5.58
C LEU A 17 -22.66 -16.29 6.09
N CYS A 18 -21.32 -16.21 6.24
CA CYS A 18 -20.64 -14.98 6.62
C CYS A 18 -20.88 -13.86 5.59
N LEU A 19 -20.78 -14.17 4.29
CA LEU A 19 -21.04 -13.18 3.23
C LEU A 19 -22.49 -12.70 3.23
N LEU A 20 -23.46 -13.60 3.44
CA LEU A 20 -24.87 -13.22 3.60
C LEU A 20 -25.09 -12.34 4.83
N GLY A 21 -24.40 -12.64 5.93
CA GLY A 21 -24.42 -11.80 7.13
C GLY A 21 -23.89 -10.39 6.86
N VAL A 22 -22.74 -10.28 6.16
CA VAL A 22 -22.20 -8.97 5.75
C VAL A 22 -23.16 -8.22 4.82
N MET A 23 -23.78 -8.90 3.87
CA MET A 23 -24.81 -8.28 3.01
C MET A 23 -26.01 -7.78 3.82
N ALA A 24 -26.51 -8.56 4.78
CA ALA A 24 -27.61 -8.14 5.63
C ALA A 24 -27.25 -6.90 6.46
N VAL A 25 -26.03 -6.87 7.04
CA VAL A 25 -25.53 -5.69 7.77
C VAL A 25 -25.46 -4.47 6.86
N LEU A 26 -24.95 -4.59 5.63
CA LEU A 26 -24.89 -3.50 4.66
C LEU A 26 -26.29 -2.99 4.27
N LEU A 27 -27.28 -3.87 4.16
CA LEU A 27 -28.66 -3.46 3.85
C LEU A 27 -29.29 -2.71 5.03
N VAL A 28 -29.13 -3.20 6.26
CA VAL A 28 -29.67 -2.56 7.46
C VAL A 28 -29.01 -1.19 7.69
N SER A 29 -27.69 -1.11 7.53
CA SER A 29 -26.90 0.10 7.73
C SER A 29 -26.61 0.85 6.42
N SER A 30 -27.52 0.76 5.44
CA SER A 30 -27.29 1.32 4.09
C SER A 30 -27.05 2.83 4.09
N ALA A 31 -27.69 3.58 4.99
CA ALA A 31 -27.49 5.03 5.13
C ALA A 31 -26.05 5.35 5.61
N ALA A 32 -25.57 4.67 6.65
CA ALA A 32 -24.21 4.84 7.17
C ALA A 32 -23.15 4.41 6.15
N ALA A 33 -23.39 3.27 5.47
CA ALA A 33 -22.52 2.78 4.41
C ALA A 33 -22.46 3.78 3.24
N GLY A 34 -23.58 4.32 2.77
CA GLY A 34 -23.65 5.30 1.71
C GLY A 34 -22.92 6.61 2.04
N GLU A 35 -23.06 7.09 3.29
CA GLU A 35 -22.33 8.26 3.75
C GLU A 35 -20.82 8.00 3.86
N ALA A 36 -20.42 6.81 4.31
CA ALA A 36 -19.02 6.41 4.34
C ALA A 36 -18.41 6.36 2.93
N VAL A 37 -19.14 5.85 1.93
CA VAL A 37 -18.72 5.86 0.52
C VAL A 37 -18.54 7.29 0.03
N ARG A 38 -19.49 8.20 0.26
CA ARG A 38 -19.36 9.61 -0.15
C ARG A 38 -18.14 10.27 0.46
N ARG A 39 -17.92 10.08 1.76
CA ARG A 39 -16.71 10.58 2.46
C ARG A 39 -15.43 9.99 1.90
N GLY A 40 -15.40 8.68 1.65
CA GLY A 40 -14.25 8.00 1.09
C GLY A 40 -13.90 8.49 -0.32
N LEU A 41 -14.88 8.66 -1.19
CA LEU A 41 -14.67 9.21 -2.53
C LEU A 41 -14.17 10.67 -2.47
N SER A 42 -14.73 11.50 -1.57
CA SER A 42 -14.25 12.86 -1.36
C SER A 42 -12.81 12.89 -0.86
N LEU A 43 -12.46 12.04 0.11
CA LEU A 43 -11.09 11.89 0.63
C LEU A 43 -10.12 11.46 -0.48
N CYS A 44 -10.50 10.47 -1.29
CA CYS A 44 -9.70 10.03 -2.42
C CYS A 44 -9.47 11.15 -3.43
N ALA A 45 -10.52 11.87 -3.83
CA ALA A 45 -10.42 12.93 -4.83
C ALA A 45 -9.62 14.15 -4.34
N ARG A 46 -9.80 14.55 -3.08
CA ARG A 46 -9.20 15.78 -2.54
C ARG A 46 -7.79 15.58 -1.95
N SER A 47 -7.48 14.39 -1.47
CA SER A 47 -6.23 14.16 -0.73
C SER A 47 -5.40 13.02 -1.33
N VAL A 48 -5.96 11.81 -1.45
CA VAL A 48 -5.20 10.62 -1.83
C VAL A 48 -4.68 10.70 -3.26
N VAL A 49 -5.55 10.97 -4.23
CA VAL A 49 -5.17 11.04 -5.65
C VAL A 49 -4.18 12.17 -5.93
N PRO A 50 -4.44 13.43 -5.53
CA PRO A 50 -3.48 14.52 -5.78
C PRO A 50 -2.12 14.29 -5.12
N ALA A 51 -2.09 13.70 -3.93
CA ALA A 51 -0.85 13.44 -3.22
C ALA A 51 -0.05 12.28 -3.81
N LEU A 52 -0.68 11.17 -4.21
CA LEU A 52 0.01 9.94 -4.58
C LEU A 52 0.22 9.77 -6.08
N PHE A 53 -0.71 10.21 -6.92
CA PHE A 53 -0.67 9.96 -8.36
C PHE A 53 0.61 10.47 -9.04
N PRO A 54 1.07 11.73 -8.83
CA PRO A 54 2.30 12.21 -9.44
C PRO A 54 3.52 11.39 -9.02
N PHE A 55 3.59 11.00 -7.74
CA PHE A 55 4.68 10.15 -7.23
C PHE A 55 4.67 8.76 -7.83
N PHE A 56 3.49 8.17 -8.06
CA PHE A 56 3.38 6.86 -8.71
C PHE A 56 3.87 6.92 -10.15
N VAL A 57 3.52 7.97 -10.90
CA VAL A 57 3.96 8.17 -12.28
C VAL A 57 5.49 8.31 -12.33
N VAL A 58 6.05 9.18 -11.52
CA VAL A 58 7.50 9.42 -11.50
C VAL A 58 8.27 8.18 -11.04
N SER A 59 7.82 7.52 -9.98
CA SER A 59 8.48 6.30 -9.48
C SER A 59 8.37 5.12 -10.45
N GLY A 60 7.24 4.98 -11.13
CA GLY A 60 7.06 3.98 -12.19
C GLY A 60 7.99 4.21 -13.36
N LEU A 61 8.13 5.46 -13.81
CA LEU A 61 9.07 5.85 -14.86
C LEU A 61 10.52 5.61 -14.44
N PHE A 62 10.88 6.01 -13.21
CA PHE A 62 12.22 5.79 -12.65
C PHE A 62 12.61 4.31 -12.64
N THR A 63 11.65 3.46 -12.30
CA THR A 63 11.85 2.00 -12.29
C THR A 63 11.95 1.41 -13.69
N SER A 64 11.11 1.87 -14.63
CA SER A 64 11.13 1.37 -16.01
C SER A 64 12.44 1.70 -16.73
N LEU A 65 13.11 2.79 -16.34
CA LEU A 65 14.41 3.20 -16.85
C LEU A 65 15.60 2.48 -16.18
N GLY A 66 15.35 1.61 -15.18
CA GLY A 66 16.37 0.77 -14.57
C GLY A 66 17.30 1.45 -13.55
N PHE A 67 17.03 2.70 -13.16
CA PHE A 67 17.89 3.45 -12.23
C PHE A 67 18.02 2.80 -10.84
N ALA A 68 17.03 2.02 -10.42
CA ALA A 68 16.99 1.41 -9.10
C ALA A 68 17.91 0.18 -8.93
N GLU A 69 18.35 -0.44 -10.03
CA GLU A 69 18.96 -1.78 -10.00
C GLU A 69 20.32 -1.84 -9.30
N GLY A 70 21.15 -0.81 -9.47
CA GLY A 70 22.53 -0.82 -8.97
C GLY A 70 22.66 -0.71 -7.45
N MET A 71 21.84 0.12 -6.81
CA MET A 71 21.93 0.48 -5.40
C MET A 71 21.41 -0.64 -4.48
N GLY A 72 20.29 -1.28 -4.83
CA GLY A 72 19.69 -2.34 -4.03
C GLY A 72 20.53 -3.62 -3.95
N ARG A 73 21.28 -3.94 -5.01
CA ARG A 73 22.16 -5.13 -5.03
C ARG A 73 23.27 -5.05 -3.98
N ARG A 74 23.86 -3.88 -3.78
CA ARG A 74 24.95 -3.70 -2.82
C ARG A 74 24.44 -3.60 -1.38
N LEU A 75 23.37 -2.83 -1.16
CA LEU A 75 22.88 -2.52 0.18
C LEU A 75 22.09 -3.68 0.79
N PHE A 76 21.11 -4.22 0.07
CA PHE A 76 20.17 -5.23 0.59
C PHE A 76 20.47 -6.67 0.11
N ARG A 77 21.43 -6.85 -0.78
CA ARG A 77 21.71 -8.14 -1.43
C ARG A 77 20.46 -8.76 -2.08
N VAL A 78 19.68 -7.94 -2.75
CA VAL A 78 18.53 -8.33 -3.55
C VAL A 78 18.87 -8.25 -5.04
N SER A 79 18.05 -8.89 -5.88
CA SER A 79 18.15 -8.77 -7.33
C SER A 79 17.86 -7.32 -7.80
N GLY A 80 18.20 -6.99 -9.04
CA GLY A 80 17.83 -5.69 -9.62
C GLY A 80 16.32 -5.46 -9.61
N ALA A 81 15.55 -6.50 -9.92
CA ALA A 81 14.09 -6.45 -9.84
C ALA A 81 13.58 -6.20 -8.41
N GLY A 82 14.17 -6.87 -7.41
CA GLY A 82 13.85 -6.65 -6.00
C GLY A 82 14.22 -5.24 -5.52
N ALA A 83 15.34 -4.70 -5.99
CA ALA A 83 15.71 -3.31 -5.72
C ALA A 83 14.67 -2.32 -6.25
N SER A 84 14.17 -2.53 -7.46
CA SER A 84 13.09 -1.71 -8.03
C SER A 84 11.82 -1.74 -7.19
N ALA A 85 11.46 -2.92 -6.64
CA ALA A 85 10.30 -3.03 -5.75
C ALA A 85 10.47 -2.21 -4.46
N PHE A 86 11.67 -2.19 -3.87
CA PHE A 86 11.97 -1.35 -2.71
C PHE A 86 11.81 0.14 -3.04
N PHE A 87 12.40 0.61 -4.13
CA PHE A 87 12.30 2.01 -4.52
C PHE A 87 10.88 2.42 -4.86
N LEU A 88 10.13 1.57 -5.57
CA LEU A 88 8.72 1.82 -5.85
C LEU A 88 7.90 1.91 -4.56
N GLY A 89 8.13 1.00 -3.62
CA GLY A 89 7.46 1.03 -2.32
C GLY A 89 7.86 2.21 -1.47
N PHE A 90 9.13 2.63 -1.54
CA PHE A 90 9.66 3.74 -0.76
C PHE A 90 9.18 5.11 -1.29
N LEU A 91 9.15 5.30 -2.62
CA LEU A 91 8.71 6.54 -3.24
C LEU A 91 7.19 6.59 -3.45
N GLY A 92 6.60 5.49 -3.89
CA GLY A 92 5.16 5.40 -4.18
C GLY A 92 4.30 5.08 -2.96
N GLY A 93 4.90 4.58 -1.89
CA GLY A 93 4.18 4.19 -0.69
C GLY A 93 3.48 2.84 -0.79
N TYR A 94 2.78 2.47 0.30
CA TYR A 94 1.93 1.28 0.28
C TYR A 94 0.66 1.55 -0.55
N PRO A 95 0.09 0.55 -1.23
CA PRO A 95 0.50 -0.86 -1.30
C PRO A 95 1.46 -1.18 -2.46
N VAL A 96 2.13 -0.19 -3.05
CA VAL A 96 2.90 -0.35 -4.29
C VAL A 96 4.06 -1.32 -4.12
N GLY A 97 4.83 -1.20 -3.04
CA GLY A 97 5.97 -2.07 -2.77
C GLY A 97 5.57 -3.55 -2.70
N GLY A 98 4.63 -3.87 -1.83
CA GLY A 98 4.15 -5.24 -1.65
C GLY A 98 3.52 -5.84 -2.92
N ARG A 99 2.75 -5.02 -3.66
CA ARG A 99 2.17 -5.44 -4.95
C ARG A 99 3.25 -5.74 -5.99
N THR A 100 4.27 -4.90 -6.08
CA THR A 100 5.39 -5.09 -7.02
C THR A 100 6.15 -6.38 -6.68
N VAL A 101 6.43 -6.63 -5.41
CA VAL A 101 7.05 -7.88 -4.96
C VAL A 101 6.19 -9.10 -5.36
N GLY A 102 4.89 -9.05 -5.08
CA GLY A 102 3.97 -10.13 -5.46
C GLY A 102 3.90 -10.35 -6.97
N GLN A 103 3.99 -9.30 -7.77
CA GLN A 103 4.05 -9.41 -9.23
C GLN A 103 5.36 -10.05 -9.70
N LEU A 104 6.51 -9.56 -9.22
CA LEU A 104 7.84 -10.08 -9.56
C LEU A 104 7.98 -11.56 -9.18
N TYR A 105 7.41 -11.96 -8.04
CA TYR A 105 7.39 -13.35 -7.62
C TYR A 105 6.55 -14.23 -8.58
N ARG A 106 5.34 -13.80 -8.93
CA ARG A 106 4.50 -14.53 -9.90
C ARG A 106 5.13 -14.63 -11.29
N GLU A 107 5.90 -13.63 -11.69
CA GLU A 107 6.64 -13.62 -12.96
C GLU A 107 7.94 -14.45 -12.90
N GLY A 108 8.26 -15.09 -11.76
CA GLY A 108 9.50 -15.87 -11.58
C GLY A 108 10.78 -15.03 -11.59
N ARG A 109 10.68 -13.70 -11.45
CA ARG A 109 11.82 -12.76 -11.51
C ARG A 109 12.57 -12.64 -10.18
N ILE A 110 11.93 -13.02 -9.09
CA ILE A 110 12.53 -13.11 -7.76
C ILE A 110 12.14 -14.45 -7.10
N SER A 111 13.00 -14.95 -6.22
CA SER A 111 12.73 -16.19 -5.47
C SER A 111 11.75 -15.93 -4.30
N CYS A 112 11.12 -16.99 -3.78
CA CYS A 112 10.24 -16.90 -2.60
C CYS A 112 10.95 -16.24 -1.42
N GLY A 113 12.14 -16.70 -1.05
CA GLY A 113 12.89 -16.12 0.06
C GLY A 113 13.37 -14.68 -0.16
N GLU A 114 13.51 -14.23 -1.41
CA GLU A 114 13.74 -12.83 -1.73
C GLU A 114 12.45 -12.02 -1.59
N ALA A 115 11.32 -12.56 -2.04
CA ALA A 115 10.02 -11.93 -1.92
C ALA A 115 9.64 -11.71 -0.44
N GLU A 116 9.78 -12.75 0.40
CA GLU A 116 9.51 -12.67 1.84
C GLU A 116 10.36 -11.58 2.53
N ARG A 117 11.65 -11.53 2.21
CA ARG A 117 12.54 -10.49 2.74
C ARG A 117 12.14 -9.10 2.27
N LEU A 118 11.84 -8.93 1.00
CA LEU A 118 11.42 -7.63 0.45
C LEU A 118 10.14 -7.14 1.10
N LEU A 119 9.15 -8.02 1.33
CA LEU A 119 7.90 -7.66 1.99
C LEU A 119 8.10 -7.08 3.39
N SER A 120 9.18 -7.45 4.08
CA SER A 120 9.48 -6.96 5.43
C SER A 120 9.91 -5.49 5.47
N PHE A 121 10.38 -4.90 4.35
CA PHE A 121 10.91 -3.54 4.35
C PHE A 121 10.59 -2.70 3.11
N CYS A 122 9.88 -3.24 2.10
CA CYS A 122 9.56 -2.50 0.89
C CYS A 122 8.15 -1.89 0.88
N ASN A 123 7.28 -2.22 1.85
CA ASN A 123 5.92 -1.71 1.89
C ASN A 123 5.81 -0.51 2.85
N ASN A 124 6.41 0.59 2.45
CA ASN A 124 6.61 1.79 3.26
C ASN A 124 5.48 2.80 3.10
N ALA A 125 5.36 3.74 4.03
CA ALA A 125 4.57 4.95 3.81
C ALA A 125 5.33 5.88 2.86
N GLY A 126 4.67 6.34 1.81
CA GLY A 126 5.30 7.23 0.82
C GLY A 126 5.51 8.65 1.36
N PRO A 127 6.45 9.42 0.75
CA PRO A 127 6.73 10.79 1.17
C PRO A 127 5.50 11.69 1.11
N SER A 128 4.64 11.54 0.11
CA SER A 128 3.41 12.32 -0.01
C SER A 128 2.44 12.10 1.15
N PHE A 129 2.35 10.88 1.68
CA PHE A 129 1.53 10.60 2.86
C PHE A 129 2.17 11.20 4.12
N ILE A 130 3.47 10.95 4.36
CA ILE A 130 4.13 11.42 5.58
C ILE A 130 4.26 12.94 5.59
N LEU A 131 4.66 13.56 4.47
CA LEU A 131 4.82 15.02 4.41
C LEU A 131 3.48 15.75 4.27
N GLY A 132 2.58 15.25 3.39
CA GLY A 132 1.32 15.91 3.08
C GLY A 132 0.27 15.66 4.15
N VAL A 133 -0.10 14.40 4.38
CA VAL A 133 -1.20 14.07 5.29
C VAL A 133 -0.78 14.21 6.76
N VAL A 134 0.37 13.63 7.12
CA VAL A 134 0.81 13.63 8.52
C VAL A 134 1.47 14.97 8.87
N GLY A 135 2.50 15.38 8.14
CA GLY A 135 3.29 16.59 8.43
C GLY A 135 2.46 17.86 8.33
N LEU A 136 1.90 18.13 7.16
CA LEU A 136 1.09 19.35 6.94
C LEU A 136 -0.32 19.21 7.48
N GLY A 137 -0.99 18.07 7.26
CA GLY A 137 -2.37 17.88 7.65
C GLY A 137 -2.56 17.75 9.16
N CYS A 138 -1.74 16.94 9.85
CA CYS A 138 -1.93 16.67 11.28
C CYS A 138 -1.05 17.54 12.18
N PHE A 139 0.24 17.72 11.83
CA PHE A 139 1.17 18.49 12.65
C PHE A 139 1.26 19.95 12.24
N GLN A 140 0.70 20.35 11.10
CA GLN A 140 0.82 21.67 10.49
C GLN A 140 2.29 22.14 10.40
N SER A 141 3.20 21.19 10.25
CA SER A 141 4.64 21.42 10.25
C SER A 141 5.35 20.54 9.22
N LEU A 142 5.89 21.17 8.18
CA LEU A 142 6.68 20.45 7.17
C LEU A 142 7.98 19.91 7.78
N THR A 143 8.56 20.60 8.77
CA THR A 143 9.75 20.15 9.50
C THR A 143 9.48 18.86 10.26
N ALA A 144 8.34 18.76 10.96
CA ALA A 144 7.92 17.53 11.61
C ALA A 144 7.69 16.40 10.58
N GLY A 145 7.09 16.72 9.44
CA GLY A 145 6.93 15.79 8.33
C GLY A 145 8.26 15.22 7.83
N TRP A 146 9.25 16.08 7.58
CA TRP A 146 10.60 15.65 7.18
C TRP A 146 11.32 14.82 8.25
N ALA A 147 11.22 15.20 9.53
CA ALA A 147 11.79 14.41 10.61
C ALA A 147 11.20 12.99 10.66
N LEU A 148 9.88 12.89 10.59
CA LEU A 148 9.17 11.59 10.53
C LEU A 148 9.56 10.77 9.30
N TYR A 149 9.66 11.42 8.14
CA TYR A 149 10.06 10.73 6.92
C TYR A 149 11.49 10.21 6.99
N LEU A 150 12.43 10.98 7.54
CA LEU A 150 13.80 10.53 7.75
C LEU A 150 13.90 9.37 8.73
N ILE A 151 13.17 9.40 9.85
CA ILE A 151 13.11 8.29 10.80
C ILE A 151 12.57 7.04 10.10
N HIS A 152 11.47 7.18 9.35
CA HIS A 152 10.87 6.09 8.60
C HIS A 152 11.83 5.52 7.55
N ALA A 153 12.50 6.38 6.78
CA ALA A 153 13.47 6.00 5.76
C ALA A 153 14.65 5.22 6.36
N VAL A 154 15.24 5.75 7.43
CA VAL A 154 16.35 5.10 8.14
C VAL A 154 15.91 3.75 8.69
N SER A 155 14.72 3.67 9.28
CA SER A 155 14.16 2.42 9.81
C SER A 155 13.97 1.37 8.71
N ALA A 156 13.40 1.75 7.57
CA ALA A 156 13.22 0.84 6.44
C ALA A 156 14.55 0.32 5.89
N VAL A 157 15.55 1.19 5.76
CA VAL A 157 16.91 0.81 5.32
C VAL A 157 17.58 -0.10 6.34
N LEU A 158 17.49 0.21 7.63
CA LEU A 158 18.05 -0.63 8.70
C LEU A 158 17.45 -2.04 8.70
N VAL A 159 16.12 -2.15 8.62
CA VAL A 159 15.44 -3.44 8.52
C VAL A 159 15.92 -4.20 7.28
N GLY A 160 16.00 -3.55 6.12
CA GLY A 160 16.50 -4.16 4.90
C GLY A 160 17.95 -4.65 5.01
N VAL A 161 18.81 -3.91 5.71
CA VAL A 161 20.21 -4.30 5.97
C VAL A 161 20.28 -5.44 6.98
N LEU A 162 19.51 -5.40 8.06
CA LEU A 162 19.46 -6.47 9.08
C LEU A 162 18.95 -7.79 8.49
N LEU A 163 17.95 -7.73 7.64
CA LEU A 163 17.36 -8.89 6.98
C LEU A 163 18.08 -9.30 5.69
N ARG A 164 19.19 -8.64 5.34
CA ARG A 164 19.97 -9.03 4.15
C ARG A 164 20.44 -10.47 4.26
N GLY A 165 20.10 -11.29 3.25
CA GLY A 165 20.50 -12.71 3.23
C GLY A 165 22.03 -12.89 3.12
N LYS A 166 22.54 -14.00 3.66
CA LYS A 166 23.95 -14.40 3.51
C LYS A 166 24.27 -14.81 2.06
N SER A 167 23.30 -15.39 1.37
CA SER A 167 23.46 -15.82 -0.03
C SER A 167 23.19 -14.67 -1.00
N ARG A 168 23.97 -14.61 -2.07
CA ARG A 168 23.65 -13.71 -3.19
C ARG A 168 22.35 -14.17 -3.83
N PRO A 169 21.49 -13.24 -4.29
CA PRO A 169 20.27 -13.61 -5.01
C PRO A 169 20.66 -14.47 -6.21
N LYS A 170 19.96 -15.58 -6.39
CA LYS A 170 20.10 -16.39 -7.60
C LYS A 170 19.71 -15.53 -8.80
N PRO A 171 20.43 -15.63 -9.94
CA PRO A 171 19.99 -14.98 -11.16
C PRO A 171 18.54 -15.35 -11.42
N ALA A 172 17.74 -14.39 -11.88
CA ALA A 172 16.37 -14.67 -12.30
C ALA A 172 16.41 -15.80 -13.35
N LEU A 173 15.50 -16.75 -13.27
CA LEU A 173 15.35 -17.84 -14.24
C LEU A 173 15.14 -17.30 -15.67
N PHE A 174 14.55 -16.10 -15.74
CA PHE A 174 14.38 -15.36 -16.98
C PHE A 174 14.99 -13.96 -16.80
N PRO A 175 16.17 -13.68 -17.40
CA PRO A 175 16.69 -12.33 -17.40
C PRO A 175 15.66 -11.41 -18.08
N PRO A 176 15.42 -10.21 -17.54
CA PRO A 176 14.49 -9.28 -18.16
C PRO A 176 15.04 -8.92 -19.54
N GLN A 177 14.45 -9.45 -20.60
CA GLN A 177 14.65 -8.95 -21.97
C GLN A 177 13.88 -7.63 -22.13
N ARG A 178 14.17 -6.66 -21.31
CA ARG A 178 13.74 -5.29 -21.60
C ARG A 178 14.92 -4.57 -22.23
N LEU A 179 14.88 -4.46 -23.56
CA LEU A 179 15.61 -3.41 -24.26
C LEU A 179 15.29 -2.08 -23.56
N PRO A 180 16.24 -1.15 -23.45
CA PRO A 180 15.99 0.16 -22.85
C PRO A 180 14.76 0.76 -23.53
N GLU A 181 13.68 0.88 -22.79
CA GLU A 181 12.41 1.39 -23.31
C GLU A 181 12.60 2.88 -23.61
N LYS A 182 12.09 3.34 -24.76
CA LYS A 182 12.09 4.78 -25.06
C LYS A 182 11.28 5.52 -24.00
N ILE A 183 11.71 6.72 -23.62
CA ILE A 183 11.11 7.51 -22.52
C ILE A 183 9.60 7.71 -22.71
N LEU A 184 9.13 7.99 -23.91
CA LEU A 184 7.72 8.28 -24.17
C LEU A 184 6.79 7.07 -23.96
N PRO A 185 7.07 5.88 -24.51
CA PRO A 185 6.29 4.68 -24.19
C PRO A 185 6.33 4.32 -22.69
N ALA A 186 7.50 4.45 -22.05
CA ALA A 186 7.66 4.21 -20.61
C ALA A 186 6.80 5.18 -19.78
N PHE A 187 6.75 6.45 -20.16
CA PHE A 187 5.92 7.47 -19.51
C PHE A 187 4.42 7.15 -19.65
N ILE A 188 3.94 6.85 -20.87
CA ILE A 188 2.54 6.51 -21.13
C ILE A 188 2.12 5.30 -20.28
N ARG A 189 2.95 4.25 -20.26
CA ARG A 189 2.70 3.07 -19.44
C ARG A 189 2.68 3.41 -17.96
N SER A 190 3.63 4.21 -17.48
CA SER A 190 3.70 4.63 -16.09
C SER A 190 2.44 5.40 -15.66
N VAL A 191 1.91 6.27 -16.51
CA VAL A 191 0.64 6.99 -16.27
C VAL A 191 -0.53 6.01 -16.17
N GLN A 192 -0.64 5.06 -17.11
CA GLN A 192 -1.73 4.07 -17.13
C GLN A 192 -1.69 3.14 -15.91
N ASP A 193 -0.50 2.62 -15.58
CA ASP A 193 -0.31 1.75 -14.41
C ASP A 193 -0.58 2.50 -13.10
N SER A 194 -0.21 3.77 -13.02
CA SER A 194 -0.46 4.63 -11.88
C SER A 194 -1.93 4.95 -11.70
N ALA A 195 -2.66 5.21 -12.78
CA ALA A 195 -4.11 5.43 -12.74
C ALA A 195 -4.84 4.18 -12.23
N LEU A 196 -4.47 3.00 -12.71
CA LEU A 196 -5.05 1.74 -12.24
C LEU A 196 -4.68 1.45 -10.77
N ALA A 197 -3.44 1.78 -10.36
CA ALA A 197 -3.02 1.67 -8.97
C ALA A 197 -3.83 2.59 -8.06
N MET A 198 -4.04 3.85 -8.46
CA MET A 198 -4.88 4.81 -7.73
C MET A 198 -6.32 4.33 -7.57
N LEU A 199 -6.93 3.83 -8.63
CA LEU A 199 -8.29 3.29 -8.56
C LEU A 199 -8.40 2.16 -7.52
N ARG A 200 -7.41 1.27 -7.46
CA ARG A 200 -7.37 0.19 -6.46
C ARG A 200 -7.18 0.72 -5.04
N VAL A 201 -6.27 1.66 -4.84
CA VAL A 201 -6.05 2.30 -3.52
C VAL A 201 -7.33 2.97 -3.04
N CYS A 202 -7.97 3.76 -3.89
CA CYS A 202 -9.25 4.40 -3.58
C CYS A 202 -10.35 3.39 -3.23
N GLY A 203 -10.44 2.28 -3.97
CA GLY A 203 -11.38 1.20 -3.66
C GLY A 203 -11.18 0.62 -2.27
N PHE A 204 -9.92 0.35 -1.88
CA PHE A 204 -9.62 -0.14 -0.52
C PHE A 204 -9.90 0.90 0.56
N VAL A 205 -9.55 2.17 0.34
CA VAL A 205 -9.84 3.26 1.30
C VAL A 205 -11.33 3.42 1.51
N VAL A 206 -12.11 3.47 0.43
CA VAL A 206 -13.58 3.58 0.51
C VAL A 206 -14.17 2.39 1.25
N PHE A 207 -13.75 1.16 0.90
CA PHE A 207 -14.24 -0.05 1.55
C PHE A 207 -13.89 -0.07 3.05
N ALA A 208 -12.67 0.30 3.41
CA ALA A 208 -12.24 0.35 4.81
C ALA A 208 -13.02 1.39 5.62
N LEU A 209 -13.36 2.55 5.02
CA LEU A 209 -14.23 3.54 5.66
C LEU A 209 -15.67 3.05 5.86
N VAL A 210 -16.18 2.24 4.93
CA VAL A 210 -17.47 1.55 5.13
C VAL A 210 -17.38 0.60 6.31
N VAL A 211 -16.33 -0.23 6.39
CA VAL A 211 -16.13 -1.14 7.54
C VAL A 211 -16.02 -0.35 8.84
N GLN A 212 -15.27 0.75 8.87
CA GLN A 212 -15.20 1.63 10.06
C GLN A 212 -16.58 2.15 10.46
N ALA A 213 -17.39 2.62 9.51
CA ALA A 213 -18.73 3.15 9.79
C ALA A 213 -19.63 2.07 10.40
N LEU A 214 -19.63 0.86 9.84
CA LEU A 214 -20.39 -0.27 10.37
C LEU A 214 -19.92 -0.68 11.78
N VAL A 215 -18.60 -0.78 11.99
CA VAL A 215 -18.05 -1.06 13.32
C VAL A 215 -18.49 -0.01 14.33
N THR A 216 -18.38 1.27 13.98
CA THR A 216 -18.80 2.37 14.87
C THR A 216 -20.29 2.31 15.19
N GLU A 217 -21.14 2.07 14.19
CA GLU A 217 -22.60 2.00 14.35
C GLU A 217 -23.04 0.85 15.26
N TRP A 218 -22.43 -0.32 15.07
CA TRP A 218 -22.86 -1.54 15.79
C TRP A 218 -22.19 -1.76 17.14
N THR A 219 -20.98 -1.23 17.35
CA THR A 219 -20.21 -1.42 18.59
C THR A 219 -20.08 -0.17 19.44
N GLY A 220 -20.42 1.00 18.89
CA GLY A 220 -20.19 2.30 19.54
C GLY A 220 -18.70 2.69 19.62
N VAL A 221 -17.77 1.87 19.08
CA VAL A 221 -16.33 2.17 19.11
C VAL A 221 -16.03 3.30 18.14
N SER A 222 -15.67 4.48 18.69
CA SER A 222 -15.34 5.69 17.92
C SER A 222 -13.90 6.16 18.14
N HIS A 223 -13.12 5.48 18.96
CA HIS A 223 -11.75 5.90 19.29
C HIS A 223 -10.85 5.92 18.04
N PRO A 224 -10.19 7.05 17.71
CA PRO A 224 -9.42 7.21 16.47
C PRO A 224 -8.32 6.17 16.28
N ALA A 225 -7.61 5.80 17.35
CA ALA A 225 -6.55 4.79 17.26
C ALA A 225 -7.11 3.39 16.93
N ALA A 226 -8.27 3.00 17.50
CA ALA A 226 -8.91 1.72 17.18
C ALA A 226 -9.36 1.68 15.72
N LEU A 227 -9.96 2.76 15.22
CA LEU A 227 -10.39 2.86 13.84
C LEU A 227 -9.21 2.98 12.87
N GLY A 228 -8.09 3.56 13.29
CA GLY A 228 -6.85 3.66 12.53
C GLY A 228 -6.22 2.30 12.18
N PHE A 229 -6.49 1.26 12.97
CA PHE A 229 -6.09 -0.11 12.62
C PHE A 229 -6.84 -0.66 11.40
N ILE A 230 -8.06 -0.18 11.15
CA ILE A 230 -8.85 -0.61 9.99
C ILE A 230 -8.39 0.16 8.75
N GLU A 231 -8.20 1.48 8.88
CA GLU A 231 -7.75 2.34 7.79
C GLU A 231 -6.91 3.50 8.36
N LEU A 232 -5.65 3.52 7.97
CA LEU A 232 -4.65 4.43 8.54
C LEU A 232 -4.94 5.89 8.21
N THR A 233 -5.35 6.21 6.98
CA THR A 233 -5.54 7.60 6.53
C THR A 233 -6.66 8.28 7.31
N GLY A 234 -7.79 7.62 7.46
CA GLY A 234 -8.92 8.11 8.25
C GLY A 234 -8.61 8.18 9.74
N GLY A 235 -7.84 7.22 10.28
CA GLY A 235 -7.39 7.23 11.66
C GLY A 235 -6.46 8.42 11.96
N VAL A 236 -5.47 8.65 11.11
CA VAL A 236 -4.52 9.77 11.22
C VAL A 236 -5.23 11.11 11.11
N MET A 237 -6.16 11.27 10.16
CA MET A 237 -6.92 12.51 10.01
C MET A 237 -7.79 12.82 11.24
N ARG A 238 -8.41 11.81 11.85
CA ARG A 238 -9.20 11.98 13.08
C ARG A 238 -8.34 12.36 14.29
N LEU A 239 -7.12 11.83 14.39
CA LEU A 239 -6.16 12.23 15.42
C LEU A 239 -5.68 13.68 15.22
N GLY A 240 -5.52 14.10 13.97
CA GLY A 240 -5.17 15.47 13.61
C GLY A 240 -6.30 16.46 13.90
N SER A 241 -7.57 16.11 13.56
CA SER A 241 -8.73 16.97 13.79
C SER A 241 -9.07 17.20 15.26
N GLY A 242 -8.73 16.25 16.15
CA GLY A 242 -8.86 16.46 17.61
C GLY A 242 -7.94 17.54 18.19
N ARG A 243 -7.05 18.09 17.35
CA ARG A 243 -6.18 19.23 17.69
C ARG A 243 -6.62 20.55 17.05
N THR A 244 -7.65 20.51 16.21
CA THR A 244 -8.17 21.66 15.47
C THR A 244 -9.51 22.19 16.01
N ASP A 245 -9.78 22.01 17.30
CA ASP A 245 -10.75 22.86 18.00
C ASP A 245 -10.22 24.31 18.18
N PHE A 246 -9.25 24.69 17.35
CA PHE A 246 -8.72 26.02 17.22
C PHE A 246 -8.75 26.44 15.75
N VAL A 247 -9.93 26.75 15.22
CA VAL A 247 -10.26 27.92 14.37
C VAL A 247 -11.78 28.03 14.26
#